data_1aa8cb365bd8ca0cdf4cefeaa68d0d82
#
_entry.id   1aa8cb365bd8ca0cdf4cefeaa68d0d82
#
_cell.length_a   1.000
_cell.length_b   1.000
_cell.length_c   1.000
_cell.angle_alpha   90.00
_cell.angle_beta   90.00
_cell.angle_gamma   90.00
#
_symmetry.space_group_name_H-M   'P 1'
#
loop_
_entity.id
_entity.type
_entity.pdbx_description
1 polymer ?
#
loop_
_entity_poly.entity_id
_entity_poly.type
_entity_poly.pdbx_seq_one_letter_code
_entity_poly.pdbx_strand_id
1 'polypeptide(L)'
;LGQARRPLDEPVRMGQAADLSFAPSTLSRVDLADRSGRPRIEVRFFGLFGPNGPLPLHMTSHARERKLHKGDETFGRFADWFHHRLLLLFYRAWAQAQPTVSLDRPGEDRYADYVGSLVGAGGAEWQRRDAAPDHARLAFSGVLSRQVRNADGLAQLLSGFLGMAVRVEQFVGRWMPLPESERTRIGQTGVSRHGGAAQGQAQRRSVVQRECRLQSQLGATVGEQHPCLAAAVQREERQVALVDLG
;
A
#
# COMPACT_ATOMS: atom_id res chain seq x y z
N LEU A 1 -17.37 -12.64 1.10
CA LEU A 1 -18.29 -13.44 0.28
C LEU A 1 -17.58 -14.69 -0.25
N GLY A 2 -18.32 -15.82 -0.35
CA GLY A 2 -17.80 -17.07 -0.90
C GLY A 2 -16.89 -17.88 0.01
N GLN A 3 -16.73 -17.52 1.26
CA GLN A 3 -15.92 -18.26 2.24
C GLN A 3 -16.75 -19.18 3.15
N ALA A 4 -18.06 -18.98 3.18
CA ALA A 4 -18.92 -19.80 4.00
C ALA A 4 -18.90 -21.27 3.56
N ARG A 5 -18.87 -22.18 4.54
CA ARG A 5 -18.86 -23.62 4.30
C ARG A 5 -20.15 -24.11 3.63
N ARG A 6 -21.28 -23.52 4.02
CA ARG A 6 -22.60 -23.84 3.47
C ARG A 6 -23.14 -22.63 2.68
N PRO A 7 -23.76 -22.83 1.53
CA PRO A 7 -24.40 -21.75 0.80
C PRO A 7 -25.42 -20.98 1.63
N LEU A 8 -26.05 -21.64 2.62
CA LEU A 8 -27.00 -21.01 3.52
C LEU A 8 -26.37 -19.98 4.44
N ASP A 9 -25.09 -20.08 4.76
CA ASP A 9 -24.41 -19.19 5.71
C ASP A 9 -23.87 -17.92 5.03
N GLU A 10 -23.92 -17.84 3.70
CA GLU A 10 -23.54 -16.67 2.98
C GLU A 10 -24.48 -15.48 3.24
N PRO A 11 -23.95 -14.28 3.45
CA PRO A 11 -24.77 -13.11 3.78
C PRO A 11 -25.65 -12.63 2.64
N VAL A 12 -25.33 -12.99 1.40
CA VAL A 12 -26.00 -12.53 0.18
C VAL A 12 -26.40 -13.72 -0.69
N ARG A 13 -27.53 -13.65 -1.36
CA ARG A 13 -27.93 -14.59 -2.40
C ARG A 13 -27.57 -14.06 -3.77
N MET A 14 -26.89 -14.88 -4.56
CA MET A 14 -26.54 -14.56 -5.94
C MET A 14 -27.41 -15.33 -6.89
N GLY A 15 -27.81 -14.71 -7.98
CA GLY A 15 -28.58 -15.31 -9.03
C GLY A 15 -28.37 -14.62 -10.37
N GLN A 16 -28.91 -15.20 -11.47
CA GLN A 16 -28.86 -14.61 -12.79
C GLN A 16 -30.23 -14.19 -13.27
N ALA A 17 -30.31 -13.00 -13.85
CA ALA A 17 -31.50 -12.59 -14.58
C ALA A 17 -31.60 -13.34 -15.91
N ALA A 18 -32.69 -14.06 -16.14
CA ALA A 18 -32.98 -14.69 -17.44
C ALA A 18 -33.50 -13.60 -18.41
N ASP A 19 -32.58 -12.98 -19.17
CA ASP A 19 -32.88 -11.92 -20.13
C ASP A 19 -32.14 -12.16 -21.45
N LEU A 20 -32.73 -11.71 -22.56
CA LEU A 20 -32.16 -11.78 -23.91
C LEU A 20 -31.74 -10.41 -24.43
N SER A 21 -31.89 -9.35 -23.64
CA SER A 21 -31.47 -8.01 -23.99
C SER A 21 -29.94 -7.84 -23.82
N PHE A 22 -29.39 -6.88 -24.56
CA PHE A 22 -28.02 -6.42 -24.28
C PHE A 22 -27.98 -5.80 -22.90
N ALA A 23 -27.08 -6.31 -22.05
CA ALA A 23 -27.00 -5.88 -20.66
C ALA A 23 -26.42 -4.46 -20.56
N PRO A 24 -27.17 -3.46 -20.07
CA PRO A 24 -26.67 -2.10 -19.88
C PRO A 24 -25.73 -2.00 -18.66
N SER A 25 -25.78 -2.98 -17.77
CA SER A 25 -24.96 -3.06 -16.56
C SER A 25 -24.70 -4.51 -16.16
N THR A 26 -23.67 -4.75 -15.38
CA THR A 26 -23.33 -6.09 -14.85
C THR A 26 -24.37 -6.60 -13.85
N LEU A 27 -24.96 -5.70 -13.08
CA LEU A 27 -26.01 -6.02 -12.10
C LEU A 27 -27.38 -5.72 -12.71
N SER A 28 -28.33 -6.63 -12.50
CA SER A 28 -29.70 -6.48 -12.94
C SER A 28 -30.56 -5.84 -11.86
N ARG A 29 -30.54 -6.45 -10.67
CA ARG A 29 -31.42 -6.08 -9.56
C ARG A 29 -30.76 -6.42 -8.23
N VAL A 30 -31.03 -5.62 -7.22
CA VAL A 30 -30.70 -5.87 -5.83
C VAL A 30 -31.98 -5.81 -5.01
N ASP A 31 -32.39 -6.94 -4.47
CA ASP A 31 -33.48 -7.05 -3.53
C ASP A 31 -32.91 -7.15 -2.12
N LEU A 32 -33.20 -6.17 -1.26
CA LEU A 32 -32.63 -6.09 0.09
C LEU A 32 -33.21 -7.16 1.01
N ALA A 33 -34.42 -7.61 0.77
CA ALA A 33 -35.06 -8.69 1.53
C ALA A 33 -35.78 -9.65 0.55
N ASP A 34 -35.10 -10.73 0.16
CA ASP A 34 -35.75 -11.83 -0.55
C ASP A 34 -36.60 -12.66 0.43
N ARG A 35 -37.39 -13.60 -0.07
CA ARG A 35 -38.18 -14.56 0.72
C ARG A 35 -37.37 -15.31 1.81
N SER A 36 -36.05 -15.35 1.62
CA SER A 36 -35.11 -15.92 2.61
C SER A 36 -34.69 -14.93 3.72
N GLY A 37 -35.17 -13.68 3.69
CA GLY A 37 -34.78 -12.62 4.62
C GLY A 37 -33.35 -12.10 4.39
N ARG A 38 -32.71 -12.45 3.27
CA ARG A 38 -31.35 -12.03 2.91
C ARG A 38 -31.35 -11.24 1.62
N PRO A 39 -30.39 -10.31 1.45
CA PRO A 39 -30.22 -9.59 0.20
C PRO A 39 -29.97 -10.55 -0.96
N ARG A 40 -30.61 -10.30 -2.09
CA ARG A 40 -30.40 -11.04 -3.32
C ARG A 40 -29.89 -10.09 -4.41
N ILE A 41 -28.84 -10.50 -5.08
CA ILE A 41 -28.23 -9.81 -6.21
C ILE A 41 -28.41 -10.67 -7.47
N GLU A 42 -29.08 -10.12 -8.47
CA GLU A 42 -29.19 -10.73 -9.80
C GLU A 42 -28.18 -10.08 -10.75
N VAL A 43 -27.35 -10.93 -11.38
CA VAL A 43 -26.32 -10.50 -12.34
C VAL A 43 -26.77 -10.83 -13.77
N ARG A 44 -26.12 -10.16 -14.75
CA ARG A 44 -26.34 -10.42 -16.19
C ARG A 44 -25.12 -10.98 -16.91
N PHE A 45 -23.95 -10.83 -16.32
CA PHE A 45 -22.68 -11.13 -17.00
C PHE A 45 -22.24 -12.58 -16.89
N PHE A 46 -22.86 -13.37 -16.00
CA PHE A 46 -22.42 -14.72 -15.72
C PHE A 46 -23.61 -15.63 -15.38
N GLY A 47 -23.61 -16.83 -15.96
CA GLY A 47 -24.59 -17.88 -15.65
C GLY A 47 -25.02 -18.67 -16.88
N LEU A 48 -26.10 -19.43 -16.73
CA LEU A 48 -26.60 -20.38 -17.74
C LEU A 48 -27.49 -19.73 -18.79
N PHE A 49 -28.14 -18.59 -18.46
CA PHE A 49 -29.09 -17.91 -19.30
C PHE A 49 -28.46 -16.77 -20.12
N GLY A 50 -29.18 -16.33 -21.13
CA GLY A 50 -28.83 -15.16 -21.92
C GLY A 50 -28.15 -15.48 -23.24
N PRO A 51 -27.84 -14.43 -24.05
CA PRO A 51 -27.25 -14.60 -25.38
C PRO A 51 -25.89 -15.28 -25.36
N ASN A 52 -25.12 -15.08 -24.28
CA ASN A 52 -23.78 -15.63 -24.06
C ASN A 52 -23.79 -16.83 -23.12
N GLY A 53 -24.96 -17.29 -22.68
CA GLY A 53 -25.09 -18.44 -21.80
C GLY A 53 -24.94 -19.78 -22.54
N PRO A 54 -24.53 -20.83 -21.86
CA PRO A 54 -24.39 -22.17 -22.47
C PRO A 54 -25.74 -22.85 -22.76
N LEU A 55 -26.83 -22.41 -22.18
CA LEU A 55 -28.15 -22.98 -22.46
C LEU A 55 -28.71 -22.43 -23.79
N PRO A 56 -29.44 -23.27 -24.54
CA PRO A 56 -30.14 -22.82 -25.73
C PRO A 56 -31.07 -21.64 -25.45
N LEU A 57 -31.16 -20.69 -26.38
CA LEU A 57 -31.93 -19.45 -26.20
C LEU A 57 -33.40 -19.67 -25.84
N HIS A 58 -34.04 -20.73 -26.37
CA HIS A 58 -35.42 -21.04 -26.03
C HIS A 58 -35.62 -21.36 -24.54
N MET A 59 -34.59 -21.89 -23.85
CA MET A 59 -34.65 -22.11 -22.41
C MET A 59 -34.65 -20.80 -21.64
N THR A 60 -33.87 -19.83 -22.11
CA THR A 60 -33.86 -18.47 -21.53
C THR A 60 -35.22 -17.79 -21.78
N SER A 61 -35.76 -17.89 -23.00
CA SER A 61 -37.10 -17.36 -23.32
C SER A 61 -38.16 -18.00 -22.43
N HIS A 62 -38.12 -19.32 -22.28
CA HIS A 62 -39.06 -20.03 -21.42
C HIS A 62 -39.01 -19.57 -19.98
N ALA A 63 -37.80 -19.44 -19.40
CA ALA A 63 -37.63 -18.94 -18.03
C ALA A 63 -38.20 -17.53 -17.87
N ARG A 64 -37.94 -16.66 -18.83
CA ARG A 64 -38.42 -15.28 -18.85
C ARG A 64 -39.94 -15.21 -18.97
N GLU A 65 -40.55 -15.94 -19.90
CA GLU A 65 -41.99 -16.00 -20.10
C GLU A 65 -42.73 -16.51 -18.86
N ARG A 66 -42.25 -17.56 -18.26
CA ARG A 66 -42.83 -18.08 -17.02
C ARG A 66 -42.78 -17.06 -15.88
N LYS A 67 -41.65 -16.37 -15.72
CA LYS A 67 -41.50 -15.30 -14.73
C LYS A 67 -42.46 -14.14 -15.00
N LEU A 68 -42.55 -13.66 -16.26
CA LEU A 68 -43.35 -12.47 -16.61
C LEU A 68 -44.87 -12.74 -16.63
N HIS A 69 -45.28 -13.84 -17.23
CA HIS A 69 -46.70 -14.11 -17.45
C HIS A 69 -47.37 -14.94 -16.37
N LYS A 70 -46.60 -15.79 -15.68
CA LYS A 70 -47.17 -16.72 -14.68
C LYS A 70 -46.62 -16.44 -13.25
N GLY A 71 -45.69 -15.52 -13.10
CA GLY A 71 -45.03 -15.28 -11.81
C GLY A 71 -44.23 -16.46 -11.30
N ASP A 72 -43.95 -17.44 -12.19
CA ASP A 72 -43.26 -18.68 -11.85
C ASP A 72 -41.77 -18.56 -12.09
N GLU A 73 -41.02 -18.44 -11.02
CA GLU A 73 -39.55 -18.36 -11.02
C GLU A 73 -38.86 -19.72 -10.76
N THR A 74 -39.60 -20.82 -10.70
CA THR A 74 -39.07 -22.13 -10.26
C THR A 74 -37.83 -22.55 -11.04
N PHE A 75 -37.87 -22.46 -12.38
CA PHE A 75 -36.75 -22.85 -13.21
C PHE A 75 -35.52 -21.92 -13.00
N GLY A 76 -35.77 -20.61 -12.93
CA GLY A 76 -34.69 -19.66 -12.61
C GLY A 76 -34.07 -19.91 -11.22
N ARG A 77 -34.89 -20.16 -10.21
CA ARG A 77 -34.44 -20.45 -8.85
C ARG A 77 -33.65 -21.76 -8.76
N PHE A 78 -34.06 -22.76 -9.53
CA PHE A 78 -33.28 -24.01 -9.65
C PHE A 78 -31.88 -23.76 -10.25
N ALA A 79 -31.81 -22.98 -11.32
CA ALA A 79 -30.53 -22.60 -11.92
C ALA A 79 -29.66 -21.77 -10.98
N ASP A 80 -30.29 -20.92 -10.14
CA ASP A 80 -29.59 -20.11 -9.16
C ASP A 80 -28.89 -20.93 -8.05
N TRP A 81 -29.25 -22.17 -7.86
CA TRP A 81 -28.50 -23.06 -6.98
C TRP A 81 -27.06 -23.22 -7.42
N PHE A 82 -26.86 -23.34 -8.72
CA PHE A 82 -25.53 -23.41 -9.34
C PHE A 82 -24.90 -22.04 -9.46
N HIS A 83 -25.67 -21.03 -9.92
CA HIS A 83 -25.19 -19.67 -10.08
C HIS A 83 -24.65 -19.08 -8.78
N HIS A 84 -25.34 -19.29 -7.68
CA HIS A 84 -24.92 -18.78 -6.37
C HIS A 84 -23.49 -19.21 -6.01
N ARG A 85 -23.21 -20.49 -6.12
CA ARG A 85 -21.86 -21.01 -5.77
C ARG A 85 -20.81 -20.56 -6.77
N LEU A 86 -21.10 -20.63 -8.04
CA LEU A 86 -20.16 -20.27 -9.12
C LEU A 86 -19.85 -18.78 -9.10
N LEU A 87 -20.85 -17.91 -8.92
CA LEU A 87 -20.66 -16.47 -8.80
C LEU A 87 -19.81 -16.08 -7.58
N LEU A 88 -20.03 -16.74 -6.46
CA LEU A 88 -19.21 -16.51 -5.25
C LEU A 88 -17.76 -16.95 -5.45
N LEU A 89 -17.52 -18.06 -6.13
CA LEU A 89 -16.17 -18.50 -6.47
C LEU A 89 -15.50 -17.55 -7.47
N PHE A 90 -16.25 -17.08 -8.47
CA PHE A 90 -15.78 -16.09 -9.43
C PHE A 90 -15.39 -14.78 -8.73
N TYR A 91 -16.26 -14.30 -7.84
CA TYR A 91 -15.95 -13.13 -7.03
C TYR A 91 -14.67 -13.32 -6.18
N ARG A 92 -14.49 -14.48 -5.57
CA ARG A 92 -13.27 -14.78 -4.80
C ARG A 92 -12.01 -14.77 -5.67
N ALA A 93 -12.08 -15.38 -6.84
CA ALA A 93 -10.95 -15.40 -7.78
C ALA A 93 -10.57 -13.97 -8.20
N TRP A 94 -11.57 -13.14 -8.52
CA TRP A 94 -11.35 -11.73 -8.81
C TRP A 94 -10.79 -10.97 -7.60
N ALA A 95 -11.39 -11.13 -6.43
CA ALA A 95 -11.01 -10.42 -5.20
C ALA A 95 -9.56 -10.72 -4.77
N GLN A 96 -9.10 -11.96 -4.97
CA GLN A 96 -7.72 -12.35 -4.66
C GLN A 96 -6.68 -11.64 -5.54
N ALA A 97 -7.07 -11.24 -6.74
CA ALA A 97 -6.20 -10.52 -7.68
C ALA A 97 -6.24 -8.99 -7.47
N GLN A 98 -7.14 -8.47 -6.62
CA GLN A 98 -7.31 -7.03 -6.43
C GLN A 98 -6.58 -6.54 -5.17
N PRO A 99 -5.55 -5.68 -5.33
CA PRO A 99 -4.82 -5.10 -4.19
C PRO A 99 -5.72 -4.31 -3.24
N THR A 100 -6.72 -3.60 -3.80
CA THR A 100 -7.66 -2.78 -3.02
C THR A 100 -8.54 -3.61 -2.08
N VAL A 101 -8.94 -4.82 -2.50
CA VAL A 101 -9.72 -5.74 -1.66
C VAL A 101 -8.87 -6.32 -0.54
N SER A 102 -7.58 -6.58 -0.83
CA SER A 102 -6.61 -7.04 0.17
C SER A 102 -6.34 -5.97 1.22
N LEU A 103 -6.25 -4.70 0.79
CA LEU A 103 -6.03 -3.55 1.65
C LEU A 103 -7.10 -3.40 2.75
N ASP A 104 -8.38 -3.68 2.42
CA ASP A 104 -9.49 -3.65 3.39
C ASP A 104 -9.37 -4.73 4.48
N ARG A 105 -8.44 -5.67 4.31
CA ARG A 105 -8.21 -6.79 5.24
C ARG A 105 -6.73 -6.91 5.61
N PRO A 106 -6.24 -6.07 6.53
CA PRO A 106 -4.81 -5.99 6.83
C PRO A 106 -4.16 -7.32 7.23
N GLY A 107 -4.91 -8.25 7.82
CA GLY A 107 -4.41 -9.57 8.19
C GLY A 107 -4.27 -10.57 7.03
N GLU A 108 -4.84 -10.26 5.86
CA GLU A 108 -4.84 -11.12 4.67
C GLU A 108 -4.17 -10.44 3.46
N ASP A 109 -3.51 -9.29 3.66
CA ASP A 109 -2.94 -8.47 2.59
C ASP A 109 -1.61 -9.03 2.07
N ARG A 110 -1.71 -10.05 1.21
CA ARG A 110 -0.56 -10.65 0.53
C ARG A 110 0.15 -9.69 -0.42
N TYR A 111 -0.59 -8.74 -1.01
CA TYR A 111 0.01 -7.80 -1.94
C TYR A 111 1.00 -6.88 -1.24
N ALA A 112 0.63 -6.34 -0.09
CA ALA A 112 1.53 -5.55 0.75
C ALA A 112 2.77 -6.36 1.17
N ASP A 113 2.61 -7.63 1.53
CA ASP A 113 3.74 -8.51 1.88
C ASP A 113 4.67 -8.75 0.69
N TYR A 114 4.15 -8.98 -0.51
CA TYR A 114 4.97 -9.19 -1.71
C TYR A 114 5.75 -7.94 -2.07
N VAL A 115 5.08 -6.78 -2.12
CA VAL A 115 5.74 -5.50 -2.42
C VAL A 115 6.72 -5.12 -1.30
N GLY A 116 6.35 -5.35 -0.05
CA GLY A 116 7.22 -5.16 1.12
C GLY A 116 8.49 -6.01 1.04
N SER A 117 8.38 -7.26 0.59
CA SER A 117 9.52 -8.17 0.44
C SER A 117 10.53 -7.66 -0.60
N LEU A 118 10.09 -6.98 -1.67
CA LEU A 118 10.98 -6.36 -2.66
C LEU A 118 11.85 -5.24 -2.06
N VAL A 119 11.37 -4.58 -1.01
CA VAL A 119 12.11 -3.51 -0.30
C VAL A 119 12.81 -4.01 0.96
N GLY A 120 12.74 -5.32 1.25
CA GLY A 120 13.31 -5.90 2.46
C GLY A 120 12.49 -5.61 3.73
N ALA A 121 11.22 -5.23 3.58
CA ALA A 121 10.29 -4.94 4.66
C ALA A 121 9.06 -5.87 4.63
N GLY A 122 9.21 -7.09 4.10
CA GLY A 122 8.16 -8.11 4.09
C GLY A 122 8.04 -8.80 5.46
N GLY A 123 6.79 -9.15 5.82
CA GLY A 123 6.48 -9.87 7.04
C GLY A 123 6.03 -9.00 8.22
N ALA A 124 5.32 -9.63 9.14
CA ALA A 124 4.68 -8.97 10.28
C ALA A 124 5.67 -8.25 11.22
N GLU A 125 6.93 -8.70 11.26
CA GLU A 125 7.98 -8.14 12.11
C GLU A 125 8.38 -6.71 11.72
N TRP A 126 8.14 -6.34 10.46
CA TRP A 126 8.47 -5.02 9.91
C TRP A 126 7.30 -4.06 9.91
N GLN A 127 6.09 -4.54 10.21
CA GLN A 127 4.89 -3.72 10.25
C GLN A 127 4.90 -2.82 11.50
N ARG A 128 4.50 -1.56 11.33
CA ARG A 128 4.35 -0.55 12.38
C ARG A 128 5.63 -0.30 13.20
N ARG A 129 6.78 -0.50 12.61
CA ARG A 129 8.06 -0.34 13.32
C ARG A 129 8.53 1.11 13.39
N ASP A 130 8.14 1.93 12.43
CA ASP A 130 8.54 3.32 12.30
C ASP A 130 7.35 4.27 12.44
N ALA A 131 7.67 5.56 12.58
CA ALA A 131 6.68 6.63 12.56
C ALA A 131 6.03 6.83 11.17
N ALA A 132 6.71 6.39 10.09
CA ALA A 132 6.16 6.45 8.74
C ALA A 132 5.14 5.33 8.52
N PRO A 133 3.97 5.61 7.94
CA PRO A 133 2.99 4.58 7.60
C PRO A 133 3.60 3.54 6.64
N ASP A 134 3.32 2.26 6.87
CA ASP A 134 3.84 1.17 6.03
C ASP A 134 3.46 1.33 4.56
N HIS A 135 2.24 1.80 4.27
CA HIS A 135 1.78 2.08 2.90
C HIS A 135 2.60 3.16 2.19
N ALA A 136 3.17 4.13 2.92
CA ALA A 136 4.06 5.12 2.32
C ALA A 136 5.33 4.47 1.77
N ARG A 137 5.89 3.48 2.48
CA ARG A 137 7.03 2.70 1.97
C ARG A 137 6.67 1.89 0.74
N LEU A 138 5.50 1.26 0.75
CA LEU A 138 5.01 0.48 -0.40
C LEU A 138 4.80 1.36 -1.63
N ALA A 139 4.30 2.59 -1.46
CA ALA A 139 4.14 3.56 -2.55
C ALA A 139 5.47 3.92 -3.22
N PHE A 140 6.55 3.98 -2.44
CA PHE A 140 7.90 4.28 -2.94
C PHE A 140 8.78 3.05 -3.18
N SER A 141 8.18 1.86 -3.22
CA SER A 141 8.91 0.60 -3.41
C SER A 141 9.82 0.60 -4.64
N GLY A 142 9.42 1.22 -5.74
CA GLY A 142 10.22 1.35 -6.95
C GLY A 142 11.52 2.15 -6.76
N VAL A 143 11.54 3.10 -5.83
CA VAL A 143 12.76 3.85 -5.47
C VAL A 143 13.56 3.08 -4.41
N LEU A 144 12.88 2.53 -3.43
CA LEU A 144 13.50 1.83 -2.29
C LEU A 144 14.13 0.48 -2.67
N SER A 145 13.62 -0.20 -3.69
CA SER A 145 14.17 -1.48 -4.18
C SER A 145 15.47 -1.34 -4.96
N ARG A 146 15.81 -0.13 -5.41
CA ARG A 146 17.05 0.10 -6.17
C ARG A 146 18.27 -0.15 -5.29
N GLN A 147 19.29 -0.83 -5.83
CA GLN A 147 20.57 -1.02 -5.13
C GLN A 147 21.36 0.30 -5.01
N VAL A 148 21.26 1.16 -6.01
CA VAL A 148 21.94 2.45 -6.00
C VAL A 148 21.12 3.46 -5.21
N ARG A 149 21.69 3.95 -4.12
CA ARG A 149 21.13 5.01 -3.27
C ARG A 149 21.72 6.35 -3.70
N ASN A 150 20.98 7.12 -4.50
CA ASN A 150 21.39 8.43 -4.99
C ASN A 150 20.57 9.54 -4.36
N ALA A 151 21.10 10.78 -4.46
CA ALA A 151 20.42 11.96 -3.89
C ALA A 151 19.12 12.29 -4.61
N ASP A 152 19.03 12.01 -5.91
CA ASP A 152 17.83 12.26 -6.70
C ASP A 152 16.68 11.35 -6.25
N GLY A 153 16.96 10.06 -6.00
CA GLY A 153 15.99 9.12 -5.45
C GLY A 153 15.50 9.54 -4.06
N LEU A 154 16.40 10.04 -3.22
CA LEU A 154 16.05 10.57 -1.90
C LEU A 154 15.18 11.83 -2.03
N ALA A 155 15.54 12.76 -2.91
CA ALA A 155 14.75 13.96 -3.16
C ALA A 155 13.35 13.62 -3.68
N GLN A 156 13.24 12.66 -4.61
CA GLN A 156 11.97 12.18 -5.13
C GLN A 156 11.09 11.55 -4.06
N LEU A 157 11.67 10.68 -3.23
CA LEU A 157 10.96 10.03 -2.13
C LEU A 157 10.44 11.06 -1.12
N LEU A 158 11.30 11.96 -0.67
CA LEU A 158 10.93 12.97 0.31
C LEU A 158 9.93 13.98 -0.25
N SER A 159 10.09 14.41 -1.50
CA SER A 159 9.13 15.30 -2.13
C SER A 159 7.76 14.67 -2.28
N GLY A 160 7.69 13.39 -2.65
CA GLY A 160 6.44 12.66 -2.76
C GLY A 160 5.79 12.39 -1.38
N PHE A 161 6.58 12.08 -0.36
CA PHE A 161 6.08 11.81 0.99
C PHE A 161 5.59 13.08 1.70
N LEU A 162 6.33 14.18 1.58
CA LEU A 162 6.03 15.46 2.23
C LEU A 162 5.03 16.32 1.45
N GLY A 163 4.79 15.99 0.15
CA GLY A 163 3.95 16.80 -0.73
C GLY A 163 4.55 18.17 -1.08
N MET A 164 5.86 18.34 -0.89
CA MET A 164 6.58 19.60 -1.17
C MET A 164 7.87 19.34 -1.95
N ALA A 165 8.35 20.34 -2.69
CA ALA A 165 9.62 20.23 -3.40
C ALA A 165 10.78 20.17 -2.40
N VAL A 166 11.55 19.08 -2.43
CA VAL A 166 12.74 18.87 -1.61
C VAL A 166 13.97 18.80 -2.51
N ARG A 167 15.00 19.56 -2.17
CA ARG A 167 16.31 19.52 -2.83
C ARG A 167 17.32 18.92 -1.87
N VAL A 168 18.13 18.01 -2.35
CA VAL A 168 19.22 17.39 -1.60
C VAL A 168 20.54 17.98 -2.05
N GLU A 169 21.22 18.68 -1.15
CA GLU A 169 22.58 19.18 -1.39
C GLU A 169 23.58 18.14 -0.92
N GLN A 170 24.47 17.72 -1.84
CA GLN A 170 25.49 16.73 -1.54
C GLN A 170 26.83 17.40 -1.25
N PHE A 171 27.71 16.69 -0.53
CA PHE A 171 29.07 17.13 -0.27
C PHE A 171 29.18 18.46 0.51
N VAL A 172 28.21 18.75 1.35
CA VAL A 172 28.27 19.92 2.24
C VAL A 172 29.35 19.68 3.29
N GLY A 173 30.34 20.60 3.34
CA GLY A 173 31.40 20.55 4.35
C GLY A 173 30.86 20.89 5.74
N ARG A 174 31.17 20.05 6.72
CA ARG A 174 30.81 20.26 8.14
C ARG A 174 32.01 20.06 9.03
N TRP A 175 32.16 20.93 10.03
CA TRP A 175 33.15 20.76 11.08
C TRP A 175 32.65 19.71 12.07
N MET A 176 33.46 18.67 12.31
CA MET A 176 33.16 17.65 13.29
C MET A 176 34.20 17.66 14.40
N PRO A 177 33.80 17.66 15.68
CA PRO A 177 34.75 17.47 16.78
C PRO A 177 35.30 16.04 16.71
N LEU A 178 36.64 15.93 16.73
CA LEU A 178 37.28 14.63 16.80
C LEU A 178 37.19 14.06 18.24
N PRO A 179 36.87 12.76 18.38
CA PRO A 179 36.96 12.06 19.66
C PRO A 179 38.35 12.23 20.27
N GLU A 180 38.44 12.28 21.59
CA GLU A 180 39.71 12.50 22.27
C GLU A 180 40.78 11.47 21.94
N SER A 181 40.38 10.23 21.65
CA SER A 181 41.24 9.14 21.23
C SER A 181 41.92 9.36 19.88
N GLU A 182 41.37 10.19 19.03
CA GLU A 182 41.86 10.47 17.67
C GLU A 182 42.52 11.86 17.53
N ARG A 183 42.53 12.63 18.61
CA ARG A 183 43.19 13.93 18.62
C ARG A 183 44.69 13.78 18.70
N THR A 184 45.42 14.44 17.81
CA THR A 184 46.87 14.53 17.85
C THR A 184 47.29 15.34 19.06
N ARG A 185 48.11 14.76 19.95
CA ARG A 185 48.70 15.44 21.12
C ARG A 185 50.13 15.82 20.85
N ILE A 186 50.50 17.08 21.08
CA ILE A 186 51.88 17.56 20.95
C ILE A 186 52.68 16.98 22.12
N GLY A 187 53.87 16.41 21.85
CA GLY A 187 54.77 15.89 22.88
C GLY A 187 54.58 14.40 23.26
N GLN A 188 53.65 13.71 22.65
CA GLN A 188 53.56 12.25 22.77
C GLN A 188 54.01 11.57 21.46
N THR A 189 55.00 10.70 21.57
CA THR A 189 55.43 9.81 20.49
C THR A 189 54.44 8.68 20.32
N GLY A 190 53.27 9.01 19.74
CA GLY A 190 52.22 8.07 19.40
C GLY A 190 51.96 8.16 17.91
N VAL A 191 52.04 7.06 17.23
CA VAL A 191 51.78 6.92 15.81
C VAL A 191 50.34 7.35 15.56
N SER A 192 50.18 8.52 14.94
CA SER A 192 48.91 8.87 14.31
C SER A 192 48.61 7.82 13.25
N ARG A 193 47.52 7.09 13.40
CA ARG A 193 47.10 6.06 12.45
C ARG A 193 46.84 6.56 11.00
N HIS A 194 46.96 7.85 10.79
CA HIS A 194 46.83 8.53 9.48
C HIS A 194 48.19 9.18 9.18
N GLY A 195 49.15 8.34 8.73
CA GLY A 195 50.47 8.66 8.23
C GLY A 195 50.76 10.10 7.81
N GLY A 196 51.08 10.95 8.77
CA GLY A 196 51.58 12.29 8.53
C GLY A 196 52.20 12.86 9.78
N ALA A 197 53.51 13.14 9.76
CA ALA A 197 54.22 13.87 10.81
C ALA A 197 53.57 15.23 11.05
N ALA A 198 52.81 15.42 12.10
CA ALA A 198 52.24 16.68 12.49
C ALA A 198 53.27 17.49 13.27
N GLN A 199 53.96 18.41 12.62
CA GLN A 199 54.63 19.54 13.29
C GLN A 199 53.60 20.52 13.82
N GLY A 200 53.55 20.57 15.12
CA GLY A 200 53.16 21.69 15.97
C GLY A 200 52.08 22.66 15.50
N GLN A 201 50.83 22.22 15.52
CA GLN A 201 49.65 23.06 15.79
C GLN A 201 48.49 22.11 16.11
N ALA A 202 47.71 22.41 17.14
CA ALA A 202 46.45 21.73 17.44
C ALA A 202 45.44 22.09 16.35
N GLN A 203 45.57 21.44 15.21
CA GLN A 203 44.66 21.64 14.09
C GLN A 203 43.49 20.69 14.31
N ARG A 204 42.35 21.24 14.61
CA ARG A 204 41.07 20.53 14.52
C ARG A 204 40.94 20.08 13.06
N ARG A 205 41.34 18.87 12.75
CA ARG A 205 41.07 18.32 11.43
C ARG A 205 39.59 18.00 11.36
N SER A 206 38.89 18.74 10.55
CA SER A 206 37.55 18.40 10.12
C SER A 206 37.63 17.22 9.18
N VAL A 207 36.97 16.13 9.54
CA VAL A 207 36.64 15.11 8.57
C VAL A 207 35.47 15.65 7.77
N VAL A 208 35.66 15.85 6.48
CA VAL A 208 34.57 16.18 5.56
C VAL A 208 33.71 14.94 5.45
N GLN A 209 32.71 14.83 6.30
CA GLN A 209 31.69 13.82 6.16
C GLN A 209 30.77 14.27 5.05
N ARG A 210 30.48 13.35 4.13
CA ARG A 210 29.54 13.61 3.03
C ARG A 210 28.11 13.62 3.61
N GLU A 211 27.69 14.77 4.09
CA GLU A 211 26.32 14.94 4.56
C GLU A 211 25.42 15.46 3.45
N CYS A 212 24.17 15.00 3.46
CA CYS A 212 23.13 15.56 2.63
C CYS A 212 22.35 16.57 3.47
N ARG A 213 22.27 17.80 3.02
CA ARG A 213 21.39 18.80 3.61
C ARG A 213 20.07 18.81 2.87
N LEU A 214 18.99 18.70 3.61
CA LEU A 214 17.64 18.86 3.08
C LEU A 214 17.26 20.33 3.13
N GLN A 215 16.96 20.91 1.98
CA GLN A 215 16.47 22.27 1.90
C GLN A 215 15.01 22.25 1.48
N SER A 216 14.11 22.63 2.39
CA SER A 216 12.70 22.85 2.06
C SER A 216 12.49 24.29 1.62
N GLN A 217 11.81 24.50 0.51
CA GLN A 217 11.51 25.85 0.00
C GLN A 217 10.34 26.54 0.71
N LEU A 218 9.76 25.94 1.74
CA LEU A 218 8.62 26.48 2.47
C LEU A 218 9.02 26.90 3.88
N GLY A 219 9.21 28.21 4.04
CA GLY A 219 9.09 28.84 5.35
C GLY A 219 7.65 28.70 5.86
N ALA A 220 7.51 28.27 7.11
CA ALA A 220 6.40 28.56 8.02
C ALA A 220 5.06 27.83 7.93
N THR A 221 4.77 26.93 7.00
CA THR A 221 3.42 26.29 6.95
C THR A 221 3.37 24.79 7.23
N VAL A 222 4.49 24.14 7.54
CA VAL A 222 4.57 22.67 7.75
C VAL A 222 4.00 22.23 9.10
N GLY A 223 3.93 23.12 10.09
CA GLY A 223 3.52 22.78 11.46
C GLY A 223 2.04 22.43 11.61
N GLU A 224 1.17 22.92 10.74
CA GLU A 224 -0.28 22.74 10.90
C GLU A 224 -0.84 21.46 10.23
N GLN A 225 -0.19 20.97 9.19
CA GLN A 225 -0.73 19.83 8.44
C GLN A 225 -0.16 18.45 8.83
N HIS A 226 1.02 18.39 9.46
CA HIS A 226 1.65 17.14 9.87
C HIS A 226 2.37 17.26 11.23
N PRO A 227 1.66 17.24 12.35
CA PRO A 227 2.25 17.43 13.68
C PRO A 227 3.29 16.38 14.07
N CYS A 228 3.18 15.16 13.55
CA CYS A 228 4.16 14.09 13.80
C CYS A 228 5.51 14.34 13.11
N LEU A 229 5.52 14.99 11.95
CA LEU A 229 6.74 15.33 11.20
C LEU A 229 7.45 16.54 11.79
N ALA A 230 6.70 17.52 12.24
CA ALA A 230 7.25 18.67 12.96
C ALA A 230 7.98 18.23 14.25
N ALA A 231 7.44 17.23 14.94
CA ALA A 231 8.07 16.66 16.14
C ALA A 231 9.34 15.84 15.83
N ALA A 232 9.41 15.17 14.68
CA ALA A 232 10.61 14.43 14.25
C ALA A 232 11.74 15.38 13.83
N VAL A 233 11.42 16.41 13.03
CA VAL A 233 12.38 17.44 12.60
C VAL A 233 12.88 18.24 13.80
N GLN A 234 12.01 18.61 14.74
CA GLN A 234 12.41 19.33 15.97
C GLN A 234 13.24 18.46 16.93
N ARG A 235 13.08 17.14 16.94
CA ARG A 235 13.94 16.24 17.73
C ARG A 235 15.35 16.17 17.14
N GLU A 236 15.47 16.13 15.82
CA GLU A 236 16.78 16.15 15.16
C GLU A 236 17.48 17.50 15.34
N GLU A 237 16.78 18.61 15.22
CA GLU A 237 17.32 19.94 15.49
C GLU A 237 17.74 20.11 16.97
N ARG A 238 17.00 19.54 17.93
CA ARG A 238 17.40 19.55 19.35
C ARG A 238 18.60 18.65 19.65
N GLN A 239 18.73 17.52 18.95
CA GLN A 239 19.92 16.67 19.08
C GLN A 239 21.18 17.37 18.53
N VAL A 240 21.03 18.10 17.43
CA VAL A 240 22.14 18.91 16.87
C VAL A 240 22.47 20.08 17.79
N ALA A 241 21.51 20.76 18.36
CA ALA A 241 21.71 21.89 19.28
C ALA A 241 22.31 21.46 20.65
N LEU A 242 22.03 20.24 21.13
CA LEU A 242 22.60 19.70 22.38
C LEU A 242 24.07 19.27 22.23
N VAL A 243 24.53 19.04 21.01
CA VAL A 243 25.93 18.72 20.71
C VAL A 243 26.80 19.99 20.60
N ASP A 244 26.18 21.16 20.35
CA ASP A 244 26.88 22.44 20.25
C ASP A 244 27.06 23.15 21.59
N LEU A 245 26.52 22.64 22.71
CA LEU A 245 26.57 23.23 24.06
C LEU A 245 27.36 22.38 25.08
N GLY A 246 28.14 21.38 24.66
CA GLY A 246 28.97 20.54 25.53
C GLY A 246 30.46 20.67 25.26
#